data_af188577a3eaf169352770b1758d35c8
#
_entry.id   af188577a3eaf169352770b1758d35c8
#
_cell.length_a   1.000
_cell.length_b   1.000
_cell.length_c   1.000
_cell.angle_alpha   90.00
_cell.angle_beta   90.00
_cell.angle_gamma   90.00
#
_symmetry.space_group_name_H-M   'P 1'
#
loop_
_entity.id
_entity.type
_entity.pdbx_description
1 polymer ?
#
loop_
_entity_poly.entity_id
_entity_poly.type
_entity_poly.pdbx_seq_one_letter_code
_entity_poly.pdbx_strand_id
1 'polypeptide(L)'
;MCIRDSCDVNPEYGSLDDFDNLLATAHDLGLRVMIDIVPAHCSDQHSWFLESRQSKDNSRADWFHWVDPLPDGSAPTNWLSFFGGRAWTWEPRRQQYYLHNFLPSQPNLNFANNAVRKALLDVVCFWFDRGVDGFRLDAVHTINASSPPYKDNPPNPDFKLGPLPQDQQPFFRQLHDSAQFNQPEI
;
A
#
# COMPACT_ATOMS: atom_id res chain seq x y z
N MET A 1 1.85 5.34 -11.43
CA MET A 1 1.34 4.01 -11.87
C MET A 1 0.34 3.55 -10.82
N CYS A 2 -0.95 3.51 -11.14
CA CYS A 2 -1.97 3.09 -10.16
C CYS A 2 -2.13 1.58 -10.26
N ILE A 3 -1.75 0.85 -9.23
CA ILE A 3 -1.94 -0.60 -9.13
C ILE A 3 -3.43 -0.85 -8.92
N ARG A 4 -4.12 -1.32 -9.97
CA ARG A 4 -5.54 -1.70 -9.94
C ARG A 4 -5.74 -3.11 -9.42
N ASP A 5 -4.75 -3.97 -9.64
CA ASP A 5 -4.66 -5.32 -9.12
C ASP A 5 -3.20 -5.59 -8.75
N SER A 6 -2.97 -6.25 -7.63
CA SER A 6 -1.63 -6.53 -7.13
C SER A 6 -1.08 -7.88 -7.62
N CYS A 7 -1.91 -8.69 -8.28
CA CYS A 7 -1.60 -10.04 -8.75
C CYS A 7 -1.88 -10.22 -10.25
N ASP A 8 -1.80 -9.15 -11.03
CA ASP A 8 -2.04 -9.20 -12.46
C ASP A 8 -1.09 -8.26 -13.23
N VAL A 9 -0.98 -8.47 -14.54
CA VAL A 9 -0.25 -7.62 -15.48
C VAL A 9 -1.22 -6.62 -16.12
N ASN A 10 -0.79 -5.36 -16.27
CA ASN A 10 -1.60 -4.41 -17.01
C ASN A 10 -1.77 -4.88 -18.46
N PRO A 11 -3.02 -5.03 -18.96
CA PRO A 11 -3.29 -5.52 -20.32
C PRO A 11 -2.61 -4.73 -21.44
N GLU A 12 -2.19 -3.49 -21.19
CA GLU A 12 -1.39 -2.71 -22.14
C GLU A 12 0.01 -3.28 -22.37
N TYR A 13 0.52 -4.08 -21.43
CA TYR A 13 1.87 -4.67 -21.49
C TYR A 13 1.86 -6.19 -21.75
N GLY A 14 0.70 -6.82 -21.64
CA GLY A 14 0.54 -8.25 -21.85
C GLY A 14 -0.31 -8.94 -20.79
N SER A 15 -0.13 -10.23 -20.68
CA SER A 15 -0.81 -11.14 -19.76
C SER A 15 0.16 -11.71 -18.72
N LEU A 16 -0.36 -12.47 -17.76
CA LEU A 16 0.46 -13.25 -16.85
C LEU A 16 1.33 -14.31 -17.60
N ASP A 17 0.81 -14.90 -18.68
CA ASP A 17 1.56 -15.85 -19.50
C ASP A 17 2.74 -15.17 -20.23
N ASP A 18 2.57 -13.91 -20.67
CA ASP A 18 3.65 -13.12 -21.26
C ASP A 18 4.73 -12.81 -20.21
N PHE A 19 4.31 -12.54 -18.98
CA PHE A 19 5.23 -12.32 -17.87
C PHE A 19 6.01 -13.61 -17.51
N ASP A 20 5.34 -14.76 -17.47
CA ASP A 20 5.99 -16.05 -17.22
C ASP A 20 7.02 -16.37 -18.32
N ASN A 21 6.72 -16.08 -19.59
CA ASN A 21 7.66 -16.19 -20.71
C ASN A 21 8.87 -15.24 -20.57
N LEU A 22 8.63 -14.02 -20.08
CA LEU A 22 9.71 -13.05 -19.79
C LEU A 22 10.64 -13.62 -18.71
N LEU A 23 10.08 -14.15 -17.61
CA LEU A 23 10.86 -14.75 -16.52
C LEU A 23 11.70 -15.92 -17.02
N ALA A 24 11.09 -16.85 -17.74
CA ALA A 24 11.79 -18.02 -18.30
C ALA A 24 12.96 -17.58 -19.20
N THR A 25 12.72 -16.63 -20.11
CA THR A 25 13.75 -16.09 -21.00
C THR A 25 14.89 -15.40 -20.24
N ALA A 26 14.56 -14.63 -19.21
CA ALA A 26 15.56 -13.95 -18.38
C ALA A 26 16.44 -14.99 -17.64
N HIS A 27 15.83 -16.01 -17.06
CA HIS A 27 16.53 -17.07 -16.33
C HIS A 27 17.42 -17.90 -17.25
N ASP A 28 16.96 -18.24 -18.46
CA ASP A 28 17.76 -18.94 -19.48
C ASP A 28 19.02 -18.14 -19.87
N LEU A 29 18.95 -16.82 -19.79
CA LEU A 29 20.08 -15.91 -19.98
C LEU A 29 20.93 -15.68 -18.72
N GLY A 30 20.61 -16.33 -17.61
CA GLY A 30 21.29 -16.15 -16.32
C GLY A 30 20.97 -14.85 -15.62
N LEU A 31 19.89 -14.16 -15.99
CA LEU A 31 19.44 -12.90 -15.36
C LEU A 31 18.49 -13.19 -14.20
N ARG A 32 18.52 -12.31 -13.19
CA ARG A 32 17.56 -12.29 -12.10
C ARG A 32 16.54 -11.17 -12.33
N VAL A 33 15.28 -11.46 -12.04
CA VAL A 33 14.18 -10.51 -12.23
C VAL A 33 13.65 -10.01 -10.89
N MET A 34 13.73 -8.71 -10.68
CA MET A 34 13.12 -8.04 -9.54
C MET A 34 11.96 -7.18 -10.02
N ILE A 35 10.85 -7.18 -9.28
CA ILE A 35 9.70 -6.32 -9.55
C ILE A 35 9.47 -5.32 -8.42
N ASP A 36 8.84 -4.19 -8.77
CA ASP A 36 8.43 -3.20 -7.79
C ASP A 36 7.14 -3.63 -7.07
N ILE A 37 7.15 -3.54 -5.74
CA ILE A 37 5.95 -3.59 -4.92
C ILE A 37 5.79 -2.25 -4.20
N VAL A 38 4.58 -1.72 -4.22
CA VAL A 38 4.19 -0.50 -3.52
C VAL A 38 3.29 -0.86 -2.34
N PRO A 39 3.86 -1.12 -1.15
CA PRO A 39 3.07 -1.64 -0.04
C PRO A 39 2.25 -0.57 0.70
N ALA A 40 2.61 0.72 0.57
CA ALA A 40 2.03 1.79 1.38
C ALA A 40 0.61 2.19 0.96
N HIS A 41 0.26 2.02 -0.30
CA HIS A 41 -1.03 2.44 -0.86
C HIS A 41 -1.43 1.58 -2.05
N CYS A 42 -2.67 1.70 -2.49
CA CYS A 42 -3.12 1.15 -3.77
C CYS A 42 -3.87 2.22 -4.57
N SER A 43 -4.34 1.87 -5.77
CA SER A 43 -5.23 2.73 -6.54
C SER A 43 -6.59 2.89 -5.84
N ASP A 44 -7.22 4.06 -5.99
CA ASP A 44 -8.63 4.27 -5.63
C ASP A 44 -9.60 3.44 -6.50
N GLN A 45 -9.10 2.81 -7.57
CA GLN A 45 -9.83 1.85 -8.40
C GLN A 45 -9.56 0.39 -8.01
N HIS A 46 -8.69 0.13 -7.03
CA HIS A 46 -8.45 -1.21 -6.53
C HIS A 46 -9.69 -1.75 -5.81
N SER A 47 -10.00 -3.03 -6.00
CA SER A 47 -11.19 -3.67 -5.40
C SER A 47 -11.26 -3.50 -3.88
N TRP A 48 -10.12 -3.51 -3.20
CA TRP A 48 -10.04 -3.29 -1.75
C TRP A 48 -10.56 -1.91 -1.34
N PHE A 49 -10.15 -0.86 -2.06
CA PHE A 49 -10.63 0.49 -1.75
C PHE A 49 -12.07 0.70 -2.17
N LEU A 50 -12.46 0.18 -3.35
CA LEU A 50 -13.84 0.27 -3.83
C LEU A 50 -14.83 -0.40 -2.85
N GLU A 51 -14.46 -1.51 -2.21
CA GLU A 51 -15.27 -2.13 -1.17
C GLU A 51 -15.24 -1.32 0.13
N SER A 52 -14.04 -0.96 0.61
CA SER A 52 -13.86 -0.22 1.86
C SER A 52 -14.64 1.10 1.90
N ARG A 53 -14.69 1.83 0.78
CA ARG A 53 -15.38 3.13 0.68
C ARG A 53 -16.91 3.06 0.69
N GLN A 54 -17.51 1.86 0.55
CA GLN A 54 -18.98 1.74 0.45
C GLN A 54 -19.67 1.99 1.79
N SER A 55 -19.10 1.51 2.90
CA SER A 55 -19.68 1.65 4.23
C SER A 55 -18.64 1.50 5.33
N LYS A 56 -19.04 1.80 6.57
CA LYS A 56 -18.20 1.58 7.77
C LYS A 56 -18.23 0.12 8.25
N ASP A 57 -19.08 -0.73 7.69
CA ASP A 57 -19.43 -2.05 8.25
C ASP A 57 -19.09 -3.22 7.30
N ASN A 58 -18.36 -2.98 6.19
CA ASN A 58 -17.96 -4.06 5.28
C ASN A 58 -16.67 -4.76 5.74
N SER A 59 -16.34 -5.89 5.13
CA SER A 59 -15.19 -6.73 5.50
C SER A 59 -13.84 -6.03 5.35
N ARG A 60 -13.76 -4.95 4.56
CA ARG A 60 -12.57 -4.13 4.36
C ARG A 60 -12.71 -2.72 4.95
N ALA A 61 -13.66 -2.52 5.86
CA ALA A 61 -13.92 -1.21 6.44
C ALA A 61 -12.64 -0.56 7.01
N ASP A 62 -11.77 -1.33 7.66
CA ASP A 62 -10.56 -0.85 8.34
C ASP A 62 -9.26 -1.13 7.55
N TRP A 63 -9.37 -1.42 6.26
CA TRP A 63 -8.19 -1.68 5.42
C TRP A 63 -7.42 -0.43 5.03
N PHE A 64 -8.06 0.73 5.17
CA PHE A 64 -7.49 2.05 4.91
C PHE A 64 -7.64 2.93 6.14
N HIS A 65 -6.91 4.03 6.20
CA HIS A 65 -7.03 4.99 7.28
C HIS A 65 -8.25 5.88 7.05
N TRP A 66 -9.34 5.57 7.73
CA TRP A 66 -10.57 6.34 7.72
C TRP A 66 -10.77 7.05 9.05
N VAL A 67 -11.20 8.30 9.01
CA VAL A 67 -11.48 9.11 10.22
C VAL A 67 -12.73 9.96 10.02
N ASP A 68 -13.54 10.04 11.04
CA ASP A 68 -14.68 10.96 11.06
C ASP A 68 -14.17 12.41 11.03
N PRO A 69 -14.95 13.35 10.45
CA PRO A 69 -14.60 14.77 10.49
C PRO A 69 -14.53 15.28 11.93
N LEU A 70 -13.79 16.35 12.14
CA LEU A 70 -13.88 17.12 13.39
C LEU A 70 -15.27 17.75 13.55
N PRO A 71 -15.64 18.23 14.75
CA PRO A 71 -16.97 18.80 15.00
C PRO A 71 -17.36 19.97 14.08
N ASP A 72 -16.37 20.66 13.52
CA ASP A 72 -16.56 21.75 12.56
C ASP A 72 -16.59 21.25 11.09
N GLY A 73 -16.54 19.93 10.87
CA GLY A 73 -16.53 19.31 9.56
C GLY A 73 -15.15 19.25 8.88
N SER A 74 -14.10 19.76 9.51
CA SER A 74 -12.75 19.78 8.94
C SER A 74 -12.07 18.41 9.00
N ALA A 75 -10.96 18.30 8.25
CA ALA A 75 -10.11 17.12 8.23
C ALA A 75 -9.47 16.86 9.60
N PRO A 76 -9.18 15.59 9.95
CA PRO A 76 -8.75 15.21 11.31
C PRO A 76 -7.39 15.77 11.73
N THR A 77 -6.52 16.13 10.78
CA THR A 77 -5.22 16.74 11.06
C THR A 77 -4.80 17.73 9.98
N ASN A 78 -3.74 18.49 10.27
CA ASN A 78 -3.12 19.44 9.36
C ASN A 78 -2.09 18.81 8.39
N TRP A 79 -2.06 17.49 8.25
CA TRP A 79 -1.09 16.79 7.43
C TRP A 79 -1.20 17.18 5.96
N LEU A 80 -0.02 17.26 5.32
CA LEU A 80 0.08 17.55 3.90
C LEU A 80 0.60 16.34 3.12
N SER A 81 0.12 16.21 1.90
CA SER A 81 0.60 15.24 0.92
C SER A 81 2.00 15.60 0.42
N PHE A 82 2.78 14.60 0.00
CA PHE A 82 4.09 14.80 -0.64
C PHE A 82 4.02 15.67 -1.90
N PHE A 83 2.93 15.60 -2.64
CA PHE A 83 2.74 16.38 -3.86
C PHE A 83 2.00 17.72 -3.62
N GLY A 84 1.87 18.10 -2.37
CA GLY A 84 1.15 19.32 -1.98
C GLY A 84 -0.34 19.10 -1.73
N GLY A 85 -0.96 20.07 -1.07
CA GLY A 85 -2.35 19.95 -0.62
C GLY A 85 -2.49 19.09 0.64
N ARG A 86 -3.73 18.86 1.06
CA ARG A 86 -4.04 18.08 2.27
C ARG A 86 -3.83 16.60 2.04
N ALA A 87 -3.38 15.87 3.05
CA ALA A 87 -3.24 14.42 3.03
C ALA A 87 -4.57 13.66 3.27
N TRP A 88 -5.64 14.39 3.54
CA TRP A 88 -6.96 13.85 3.82
C TRP A 88 -7.96 14.26 2.76
N THR A 89 -8.67 13.29 2.17
CA THR A 89 -9.75 13.54 1.22
C THR A 89 -11.08 13.01 1.76
N TRP A 90 -12.13 13.82 1.62
CA TRP A 90 -13.49 13.48 2.03
C TRP A 90 -14.12 12.47 1.08
N GLU A 91 -14.68 11.38 1.63
CA GLU A 91 -15.50 10.41 0.89
C GLU A 91 -16.97 10.54 1.31
N PRO A 92 -17.83 11.12 0.45
CA PRO A 92 -19.21 11.42 0.81
C PRO A 92 -20.09 10.19 1.06
N ARG A 93 -19.81 9.04 0.44
CA ARG A 93 -20.57 7.80 0.63
C ARG A 93 -20.40 7.27 2.05
N ARG A 94 -19.15 7.32 2.54
CA ARG A 94 -18.76 6.84 3.86
C ARG A 94 -18.89 7.91 4.94
N GLN A 95 -18.94 9.18 4.53
CA GLN A 95 -18.92 10.34 5.43
C GLN A 95 -17.70 10.33 6.37
N GLN A 96 -16.55 10.02 5.79
CA GLN A 96 -15.26 10.02 6.48
C GLN A 96 -14.17 10.58 5.57
N TYR A 97 -13.08 11.02 6.17
CA TYR A 97 -11.85 11.32 5.48
C TYR A 97 -10.99 10.06 5.36
N TYR A 98 -10.32 9.87 4.21
CA TYR A 98 -9.27 8.87 4.07
C TYR A 98 -7.91 9.53 3.87
N LEU A 99 -6.88 8.86 4.39
CA LEU A 99 -5.48 9.31 4.26
C LEU A 99 -4.91 8.92 2.91
N HIS A 100 -4.15 9.85 2.31
CA HIS A 100 -3.25 9.58 1.19
C HIS A 100 -1.97 10.40 1.33
N ASN A 101 -0.83 9.74 1.38
CA ASN A 101 0.45 10.45 1.48
C ASN A 101 0.87 11.09 0.16
N PHE A 102 0.34 10.59 -0.96
CA PHE A 102 0.62 11.07 -2.32
C PHE A 102 -0.64 11.69 -2.93
N LEU A 103 -1.16 11.14 -4.01
CA LEU A 103 -2.37 11.64 -4.64
C LEU A 103 -3.64 11.13 -3.95
N PRO A 104 -4.76 11.85 -4.04
CA PRO A 104 -6.07 11.34 -3.61
C PRO A 104 -6.45 9.99 -4.25
N SER A 105 -5.96 9.71 -5.45
CA SER A 105 -6.13 8.41 -6.13
C SER A 105 -5.24 7.29 -5.57
N GLN A 106 -4.45 7.56 -4.53
CA GLN A 106 -3.52 6.62 -3.89
C GLN A 106 -3.80 6.49 -2.38
N PRO A 107 -4.97 5.95 -1.99
CA PRO A 107 -5.34 5.80 -0.58
C PRO A 107 -4.36 4.90 0.17
N ASN A 108 -3.96 5.33 1.36
CA ASN A 108 -3.01 4.61 2.20
C ASN A 108 -3.64 3.39 2.87
N LEU A 109 -2.94 2.26 2.79
CA LEU A 109 -3.30 1.04 3.46
C LEU A 109 -3.03 1.12 4.97
N ASN A 110 -3.92 0.56 5.76
CA ASN A 110 -3.81 0.54 7.23
C ASN A 110 -2.96 -0.65 7.71
N PHE A 111 -1.70 -0.44 7.93
CA PHE A 111 -0.77 -1.47 8.41
C PHE A 111 -0.98 -1.89 9.87
N ALA A 112 -1.79 -1.18 10.66
CA ALA A 112 -2.22 -1.68 11.96
C ALA A 112 -3.16 -2.90 11.82
N ASN A 113 -3.83 -3.04 10.66
CA ASN A 113 -4.72 -4.16 10.37
C ASN A 113 -3.94 -5.39 9.89
N ASN A 114 -4.05 -6.50 10.64
CA ASN A 114 -3.39 -7.76 10.31
C ASN A 114 -3.85 -8.35 8.96
N ALA A 115 -5.12 -8.14 8.57
CA ALA A 115 -5.64 -8.64 7.31
C ALA A 115 -4.98 -7.93 6.11
N VAL A 116 -4.67 -6.64 6.23
CA VAL A 116 -3.91 -5.88 5.22
C VAL A 116 -2.50 -6.46 5.07
N ARG A 117 -1.80 -6.67 6.20
CA ARG A 117 -0.46 -7.26 6.17
C ARG A 117 -0.45 -8.65 5.55
N LYS A 118 -1.43 -9.48 5.93
CA LYS A 118 -1.57 -10.80 5.33
C LYS A 118 -1.82 -10.73 3.83
N ALA A 119 -2.73 -9.89 3.38
CA ALA A 119 -3.04 -9.75 1.95
C ALA A 119 -1.83 -9.29 1.14
N LEU A 120 -0.99 -8.39 1.69
CA LEU A 120 0.26 -7.98 1.04
C LEU A 120 1.31 -9.10 1.01
N LEU A 121 1.38 -9.93 2.06
CA LEU A 121 2.21 -11.13 2.04
C LEU A 121 1.72 -12.13 0.99
N ASP A 122 0.43 -12.34 0.87
CA ASP A 122 -0.16 -13.20 -0.17
C ASP A 122 0.20 -12.71 -1.58
N VAL A 123 0.24 -11.38 -1.81
CA VAL A 123 0.74 -10.79 -3.08
C VAL A 123 2.22 -11.12 -3.31
N VAL A 124 3.06 -10.99 -2.29
CA VAL A 124 4.49 -11.33 -2.40
C VAL A 124 4.67 -12.81 -2.73
N CYS A 125 3.97 -13.70 -2.03
CA CYS A 125 4.00 -15.14 -2.29
C CYS A 125 3.54 -15.45 -3.73
N PHE A 126 2.46 -14.84 -4.20
CA PHE A 126 1.97 -15.02 -5.57
C PHE A 126 3.06 -14.76 -6.63
N TRP A 127 3.84 -13.70 -6.49
CA TRP A 127 4.91 -13.38 -7.43
C TRP A 127 6.15 -14.25 -7.26
N PHE A 128 6.50 -14.66 -6.03
CA PHE A 128 7.57 -15.64 -5.81
C PHE A 128 7.22 -17.01 -6.39
N ASP A 129 5.97 -17.47 -6.22
CA ASP A 129 5.49 -18.74 -6.77
C ASP A 129 5.54 -18.75 -8.31
N ARG A 130 5.49 -17.56 -8.95
CA ARG A 130 5.69 -17.38 -10.39
C ARG A 130 7.17 -17.34 -10.82
N GLY A 131 8.10 -17.27 -9.88
CA GLY A 131 9.53 -17.31 -10.18
C GLY A 131 10.22 -15.95 -10.18
N VAL A 132 9.60 -14.89 -9.62
CA VAL A 132 10.27 -13.61 -9.39
C VAL A 132 11.39 -13.80 -8.36
N ASP A 133 12.60 -13.31 -8.64
CA ASP A 133 13.78 -13.48 -7.79
C ASP A 133 13.85 -12.50 -6.62
N GLY A 134 13.10 -11.41 -6.68
CA GLY A 134 13.13 -10.41 -5.60
C GLY A 134 12.21 -9.23 -5.84
N PHE A 135 12.18 -8.33 -4.86
CA PHE A 135 11.33 -7.14 -4.89
C PHE A 135 12.12 -5.87 -4.56
N ARG A 136 11.77 -4.80 -5.25
CA ARG A 136 12.04 -3.44 -4.79
C ARG A 136 10.78 -2.92 -4.09
N LEU A 137 10.92 -2.53 -2.83
CA LEU A 137 9.81 -1.96 -2.05
C LEU A 137 9.84 -0.43 -2.18
N ASP A 138 8.83 0.11 -2.86
CA ASP A 138 8.70 1.55 -3.04
C ASP A 138 7.96 2.22 -1.87
N ALA A 139 8.33 3.47 -1.57
CA ALA A 139 7.63 4.33 -0.62
C ALA A 139 7.46 3.74 0.81
N VAL A 140 8.35 2.87 1.22
CA VAL A 140 8.28 2.16 2.53
C VAL A 140 8.25 3.09 3.74
N HIS A 141 8.87 4.25 3.64
CA HIS A 141 8.87 5.28 4.68
C HIS A 141 7.51 5.94 4.91
N THR A 142 6.56 5.71 4.01
CA THR A 142 5.19 6.23 4.10
C THR A 142 4.18 5.22 4.64
N ILE A 143 4.63 4.00 4.97
CA ILE A 143 3.79 3.00 5.63
C ILE A 143 3.40 3.54 7.00
N ASN A 144 2.11 3.64 7.25
CA ASN A 144 1.58 4.11 8.51
C ASN A 144 0.87 2.97 9.25
N ALA A 145 1.44 2.56 10.38
CA ALA A 145 0.83 1.59 11.29
C ALA A 145 0.12 2.25 12.49
N SER A 146 0.06 3.59 12.51
CA SER A 146 -0.62 4.33 13.57
C SER A 146 -2.14 4.16 13.47
N SER A 147 -2.79 4.19 14.62
CA SER A 147 -4.25 4.18 14.75
C SER A 147 -4.75 5.52 15.27
N PRO A 148 -6.02 5.88 15.01
CA PRO A 148 -6.62 7.07 15.60
C PRO A 148 -6.55 7.05 17.14
N PRO A 149 -6.52 8.24 17.82
CA PRO A 149 -6.57 9.56 17.22
C PRO A 149 -5.22 10.03 16.69
N TYR A 150 -5.21 10.57 15.47
CA TYR A 150 -4.03 11.19 14.88
C TYR A 150 -3.83 12.59 15.45
N LYS A 151 -2.59 13.07 15.46
CA LYS A 151 -2.23 14.39 16.01
C LYS A 151 -1.72 15.29 14.89
N ASP A 152 -1.98 16.56 15.03
CA ASP A 152 -1.39 17.59 14.18
C ASP A 152 0.14 17.55 14.24
N ASN A 153 0.75 17.81 13.09
CA ASN A 153 2.18 18.13 13.09
C ASN A 153 2.41 19.45 13.82
N PRO A 154 3.49 19.54 14.62
CA PRO A 154 3.89 20.83 15.19
C PRO A 154 4.14 21.83 14.06
N PRO A 155 3.96 23.12 14.31
CA PRO A 155 4.28 24.15 13.33
C PRO A 155 5.74 24.04 12.92
N ASN A 156 5.96 23.51 11.71
CA ASN A 156 7.27 23.45 11.09
C ASN A 156 7.16 24.10 9.71
N PRO A 157 7.81 25.23 9.45
CA PRO A 157 7.74 25.90 8.17
C PRO A 157 8.36 25.07 7.02
N ASP A 158 9.27 24.15 7.35
CA ASP A 158 10.13 23.51 6.37
C ASP A 158 9.73 22.06 6.06
N PHE A 159 8.99 21.38 6.94
CA PHE A 159 8.65 19.98 6.75
C PHE A 159 7.27 19.60 7.28
N LYS A 160 6.46 18.97 6.43
CA LYS A 160 5.00 18.87 6.61
C LYS A 160 4.44 17.46 6.38
N LEU A 161 5.28 16.44 6.55
CA LEU A 161 4.83 15.04 6.44
C LEU A 161 4.14 14.58 7.72
N GLY A 162 3.27 13.59 7.59
CA GLY A 162 2.71 12.86 8.71
C GLY A 162 3.81 12.25 9.60
N PRO A 163 3.48 11.78 10.81
CA PRO A 163 4.47 11.15 11.66
C PRO A 163 5.11 9.96 10.96
N LEU A 164 6.44 9.85 11.07
CA LEU A 164 7.14 8.66 10.59
C LEU A 164 6.67 7.45 11.42
N PRO A 165 6.27 6.36 10.77
CA PRO A 165 5.84 5.15 11.48
C PRO A 165 6.99 4.58 12.28
N GLN A 166 6.80 4.37 13.58
CA GLN A 166 7.83 3.78 14.45
C GLN A 166 7.84 2.24 14.43
N ASP A 167 6.80 1.58 13.87
CA ASP A 167 6.59 0.14 14.00
C ASP A 167 6.62 -0.63 12.66
N GLN A 168 7.47 -0.23 11.72
CA GLN A 168 7.60 -0.92 10.43
C GLN A 168 8.40 -2.23 10.50
N GLN A 169 9.27 -2.36 11.48
CA GLN A 169 10.22 -3.47 11.59
C GLN A 169 9.59 -4.89 11.57
N PRO A 170 8.46 -5.15 12.26
CA PRO A 170 7.86 -6.48 12.24
C PRO A 170 7.37 -6.91 10.85
N PHE A 171 6.82 -5.97 10.04
CA PHE A 171 6.34 -6.27 8.71
C PHE A 171 7.47 -6.63 7.74
N PHE A 172 8.59 -5.88 7.77
CA PHE A 172 9.74 -6.18 6.92
C PHE A 172 10.41 -7.50 7.29
N ARG A 173 10.42 -7.88 8.58
CA ARG A 173 10.86 -9.21 8.99
C ARG A 173 9.98 -10.29 8.40
N GLN A 174 8.65 -10.14 8.44
CA GLN A 174 7.72 -11.09 7.85
C GLN A 174 7.92 -11.24 6.33
N LEU A 175 8.17 -10.14 5.61
CA LEU A 175 8.50 -10.17 4.19
C LEU A 175 9.82 -10.93 3.94
N HIS A 176 10.85 -10.65 4.72
CA HIS A 176 12.14 -11.31 4.63
C HIS A 176 12.03 -12.81 4.94
N ASP A 177 11.32 -13.17 5.99
CA ASP A 177 11.13 -14.56 6.40
C ASP A 177 10.30 -15.32 5.36
N SER A 178 9.27 -14.71 4.77
CA SER A 178 8.48 -15.29 3.67
C SER A 178 9.34 -15.53 2.42
N ALA A 179 10.24 -14.61 2.10
CA ALA A 179 11.17 -14.74 0.99
C ALA A 179 12.18 -15.89 1.18
N GLN A 180 12.60 -16.17 2.41
CA GLN A 180 13.53 -17.26 2.71
C GLN A 180 12.87 -18.65 2.59
N PHE A 181 11.57 -18.76 2.85
CA PHE A 181 10.85 -20.05 2.77
C PHE A 181 10.76 -20.62 1.34
N ASN A 182 10.88 -19.79 0.32
CA ASN A 182 10.75 -20.19 -1.07
C ASN A 182 12.10 -20.25 -1.83
N GLN A 183 13.23 -20.10 -1.16
CA GLN A 183 14.53 -20.33 -1.79
C GLN A 183 14.92 -21.81 -1.64
N PRO A 184 15.15 -22.56 -2.74
CA PRO A 184 15.80 -23.85 -2.64
C PRO A 184 17.19 -23.63 -2.05
N GLU A 185 17.58 -24.46 -1.10
CA GLU A 185 18.94 -24.50 -0.57
C GLU A 185 19.92 -24.62 -1.73
N ILE A 186 20.81 -23.64 -1.87
CA ILE A 186 21.91 -23.66 -2.84
C ILE A 186 23.06 -24.47 -2.26
#